data_7898f2a0121494f7745bff2f8a2679ac
#
_entry.id   7898f2a0121494f7745bff2f8a2679ac
#
_cell.length_a   1.000
_cell.length_b   1.000
_cell.length_c   1.000
_cell.angle_alpha   90.00
_cell.angle_beta   90.00
_cell.angle_gamma   90.00
#
_symmetry.space_group_name_H-M   'P 1'
#
loop_
_entity.id
_entity.type
_entity.pdbx_description
1 polymer ?
#
loop_
_entity_poly.entity_id
_entity_poly.type
_entity_poly.pdbx_seq_one_letter_code
_entity_poly.pdbx_strand_id
1 'polypeptide(L)'
;FFFKQKTAYEIYQCDWSSDVCSSDLPKNKLYIFGTGNPYPIYDVEARPGDNLYTDSVVALDINTGKPRWHFQYTPNDGWDYDENGIHMLYDANINGERRSVVGHFGRNGFYYTLDRATGKFIKGAQYVNDLNWTKGLNANTGKPLEYDPRLDVQIYNREARALRGDGFKRACPTWHGGVAHQPTAYNPVKGIAYGVGTEGCFMQTGAEFKFGPKGPDRASAGARKYTSDLYYGAVTAFDTNNHKVVAKAVTEIEVRSGATVTAGGVLFTALQDGWVVAYNDETLEELWRFNVGTTLKGAPVTYAIGPKQYLAVQSGGRHLHPVKFDKLENSSYLFVFSLN
;
A
#
# COMPACT_ATOMS: atom_id res chain seq x y z
N PHE A 1 -16.78 -17.84 -19.99
CA PHE A 1 -15.35 -17.71 -19.63
C PHE A 1 -15.01 -18.83 -18.65
N PHE A 2 -14.13 -19.76 -19.03
CA PHE A 2 -13.69 -20.86 -18.16
C PHE A 2 -12.44 -20.43 -17.37
N PHE A 3 -12.54 -20.48 -16.04
CA PHE A 3 -11.40 -20.25 -15.16
C PHE A 3 -10.76 -21.59 -14.80
N LYS A 4 -9.46 -21.72 -15.03
CA LYS A 4 -8.72 -22.89 -14.59
C LYS A 4 -8.37 -22.73 -13.12
N GLN A 5 -8.98 -23.56 -12.28
CA GLN A 5 -8.70 -23.60 -10.84
C GLN A 5 -7.26 -24.11 -10.63
N LYS A 6 -6.43 -23.32 -9.95
CA LYS A 6 -5.18 -23.84 -9.38
C LYS A 6 -5.49 -24.50 -8.03
N THR A 7 -4.85 -25.63 -7.78
CA THR A 7 -5.04 -26.41 -6.54
C THR A 7 -4.55 -25.64 -5.32
N ALA A 8 -5.13 -25.90 -4.17
CA ALA A 8 -4.84 -25.24 -2.88
C ALA A 8 -3.36 -25.23 -2.43
N TYR A 9 -2.50 -26.00 -3.08
CA TYR A 9 -1.06 -26.07 -2.84
C TYR A 9 -0.26 -24.86 -3.37
N GLU A 10 -0.86 -24.01 -4.21
CA GLU A 10 -0.17 -22.86 -4.80
C GLU A 10 -0.47 -21.52 -4.09
N ILE A 11 -1.30 -21.56 -3.04
CA ILE A 11 -1.66 -20.36 -2.24
C ILE A 11 -1.05 -20.51 -0.86
N TYR A 12 0.26 -20.35 -0.75
CA TYR A 12 0.89 -20.01 0.53
C TYR A 12 0.98 -18.48 0.65
N GLN A 13 -0.14 -17.86 0.90
CA GLN A 13 -0.18 -16.52 1.47
C GLN A 13 -0.60 -16.64 2.92
N CYS A 14 0.15 -16.00 3.81
CA CYS A 14 -0.29 -15.77 5.18
C CYS A 14 -1.56 -14.94 5.11
N ASP A 15 -2.70 -15.57 5.20
CA ASP A 15 -3.97 -14.90 5.29
C ASP A 15 -4.61 -15.29 6.61
N TRP A 16 -5.12 -14.31 7.34
CA TRP A 16 -6.06 -14.33 8.49
C TRP A 16 -5.72 -13.36 9.62
N SER A 17 -4.70 -12.52 9.53
CA SER A 17 -4.53 -11.42 10.48
C SER A 17 -4.22 -10.11 9.79
N SER A 18 -4.45 -9.01 10.49
CA SER A 18 -4.12 -7.65 10.02
C SER A 18 -2.62 -7.43 9.74
N ASP A 19 -1.80 -8.42 10.08
CA ASP A 19 -0.36 -8.40 9.87
C ASP A 19 -0.03 -9.10 8.57
N VAL A 20 0.17 -8.33 7.53
CA VAL A 20 0.53 -8.86 6.23
C VAL A 20 1.99 -9.30 6.25
N CYS A 21 2.17 -10.60 6.35
CA CYS A 21 3.49 -11.21 6.25
C CYS A 21 3.58 -12.10 5.02
N SER A 22 4.78 -12.23 4.49
CA SER A 22 5.10 -13.17 3.43
C SER A 22 6.20 -14.12 3.89
N SER A 23 6.13 -15.39 3.49
CA SER A 23 7.13 -16.39 3.87
C SER A 23 7.78 -17.03 2.65
N ASP A 24 9.11 -17.09 2.64
CA ASP A 24 9.90 -17.81 1.63
C ASP A 24 10.49 -19.08 2.27
N LEU A 25 9.60 -19.95 2.73
CA LEU A 25 9.93 -21.15 3.50
C LEU A 25 10.73 -22.18 2.72
N PRO A 26 10.41 -22.52 1.44
CA PRO A 26 11.13 -23.56 0.75
C PRO A 26 12.56 -23.17 0.38
N LYS A 27 12.82 -21.89 0.09
CA LYS A 27 14.07 -21.45 -0.54
C LYS A 27 15.02 -20.76 0.43
N ASN A 28 14.58 -19.69 1.09
CA ASN A 28 15.47 -18.86 1.93
C ASN A 28 15.18 -18.96 3.43
N LYS A 29 14.07 -19.63 3.82
CA LYS A 29 13.61 -19.76 5.22
C LYS A 29 13.42 -18.39 5.89
N LEU A 30 12.85 -17.44 5.19
CA LEU A 30 12.61 -16.09 5.64
C LEU A 30 11.14 -15.85 5.97
N TYR A 31 10.90 -15.10 7.03
CA TYR A 31 9.66 -14.44 7.35
C TYR A 31 9.84 -12.94 7.07
N ILE A 32 9.03 -12.39 6.17
CA ILE A 32 9.19 -11.03 5.63
C ILE A 32 7.94 -10.23 5.97
N PHE A 33 8.11 -9.08 6.61
CA PHE A 33 6.99 -8.20 7.02
C PHE A 33 7.40 -6.73 6.99
N GLY A 34 6.39 -5.88 6.84
CA GLY A 34 6.57 -4.43 6.90
C GLY A 34 6.42 -3.88 8.31
N THR A 35 6.96 -2.71 8.55
CA THR A 35 6.89 -1.99 9.82
C THR A 35 6.16 -0.66 9.67
N GLY A 36 5.58 -0.18 10.77
CA GLY A 36 4.86 1.09 10.81
C GLY A 36 5.77 2.30 10.92
N ASN A 37 5.14 3.46 10.92
CA ASN A 37 5.77 4.77 11.05
C ASN A 37 6.44 5.00 12.41
N PRO A 38 7.41 5.93 12.52
CA PRO A 38 8.00 6.32 13.79
C PRO A 38 7.07 7.21 14.61
N TYR A 39 7.27 7.22 15.91
CA TYR A 39 6.49 8.06 16.84
C TYR A 39 7.40 8.96 17.68
N PRO A 40 7.04 10.24 17.92
CA PRO A 40 5.84 10.96 17.43
C PRO A 40 5.89 11.25 15.92
N ILE A 41 4.76 11.07 15.22
CA ILE A 41 4.71 11.04 13.74
C ILE A 41 5.22 12.36 13.12
N TYR A 42 4.64 13.49 13.54
CA TYR A 42 4.87 14.80 12.91
C TYR A 42 5.88 15.68 13.65
N ASP A 43 6.49 15.17 14.72
CA ASP A 43 7.59 15.82 15.42
C ASP A 43 8.91 15.10 15.12
N VAL A 44 9.41 15.30 13.94
CA VAL A 44 10.64 14.66 13.46
C VAL A 44 11.88 15.14 14.22
N GLU A 45 11.83 16.34 14.79
CA GLU A 45 12.91 16.92 15.57
C GLU A 45 13.04 16.29 16.97
N ALA A 46 12.00 15.60 17.46
CA ALA A 46 12.05 14.82 18.70
C ALA A 46 12.74 13.44 18.52
N ARG A 47 12.97 13.01 17.29
CA ARG A 47 13.50 11.68 16.97
C ARG A 47 14.57 11.75 15.87
N PRO A 48 15.76 12.29 16.19
CA PRO A 48 16.85 12.42 15.23
C PRO A 48 17.29 11.09 14.62
N GLY A 49 17.87 11.16 13.44
CA GLY A 49 18.36 10.00 12.68
C GLY A 49 17.27 9.31 11.85
N ASP A 50 17.60 8.21 11.23
CA ASP A 50 16.75 7.47 10.28
C ASP A 50 15.55 6.78 10.94
N ASN A 51 15.57 6.58 12.25
CA ASN A 51 14.56 5.87 13.04
C ASN A 51 14.38 4.40 12.62
N LEU A 52 15.49 3.69 12.39
CA LEU A 52 15.42 2.25 12.11
C LEU A 52 14.76 1.48 13.27
N TYR A 53 13.86 0.54 13.02
CA TYR A 53 13.44 -0.02 11.72
C TYR A 53 12.01 0.38 11.36
N THR A 54 11.65 1.65 11.48
CA THR A 54 10.34 2.13 11.02
C THR A 54 10.33 2.27 9.50
N ASP A 55 9.13 2.28 8.91
CA ASP A 55 8.88 2.43 7.46
C ASP A 55 9.76 1.51 6.62
N SER A 56 9.87 0.26 7.06
CA SER A 56 10.83 -0.70 6.53
C SER A 56 10.15 -2.03 6.21
N VAL A 57 10.79 -2.82 5.37
CA VAL A 57 10.62 -4.26 5.32
C VAL A 57 11.75 -4.93 6.09
N VAL A 58 11.39 -5.93 6.90
CA VAL A 58 12.34 -6.72 7.70
C VAL A 58 12.17 -8.19 7.35
N ALA A 59 13.28 -8.89 7.17
CA ALA A 59 13.29 -10.33 6.98
C ALA A 59 14.00 -11.01 8.15
N LEU A 60 13.31 -11.95 8.76
CA LEU A 60 13.84 -12.77 9.85
C LEU A 60 14.11 -14.19 9.37
N ASP A 61 15.14 -14.81 9.90
CA ASP A 61 15.35 -16.25 9.78
C ASP A 61 14.28 -16.98 10.58
N ILE A 62 13.50 -17.83 9.93
CA ILE A 62 12.32 -18.47 10.55
C ILE A 62 12.70 -19.44 11.68
N ASN A 63 13.88 -20.03 11.64
CA ASN A 63 14.30 -21.01 12.65
C ASN A 63 14.84 -20.33 13.92
N THR A 64 15.44 -19.15 13.76
CA THR A 64 16.16 -18.47 14.85
C THR A 64 15.52 -17.17 15.30
N GLY A 65 14.59 -16.60 14.49
CA GLY A 65 14.02 -15.27 14.71
C GLY A 65 15.00 -14.12 14.53
N LYS A 66 16.23 -14.39 14.09
CA LYS A 66 17.25 -13.36 13.92
C LYS A 66 17.05 -12.56 12.63
N PRO A 67 17.25 -11.22 12.67
CA PRO A 67 17.24 -10.41 11.46
C PRO A 67 18.29 -10.88 10.45
N ARG A 68 17.89 -11.02 9.18
CA ARG A 68 18.74 -11.39 8.05
C ARG A 68 19.06 -10.18 7.19
N TRP A 69 18.04 -9.39 6.89
CA TRP A 69 18.16 -8.14 6.15
C TRP A 69 16.97 -7.23 6.43
N HIS A 70 17.12 -5.96 6.09
CA HIS A 70 16.04 -4.97 6.07
C HIS A 70 16.26 -3.98 4.92
N PHE A 71 15.20 -3.29 4.55
CA PHE A 71 15.24 -2.14 3.66
C PHE A 71 14.26 -1.09 4.19
N GLN A 72 14.74 0.13 4.42
CA GLN A 72 13.92 1.24 4.88
C GLN A 72 13.51 2.12 3.69
N TYR A 73 12.21 2.32 3.50
CA TYR A 73 11.63 3.04 2.38
C TYR A 73 11.68 4.55 2.56
N THR A 74 11.40 5.04 3.78
CA THR A 74 11.34 6.47 4.10
C THR A 74 12.11 6.76 5.39
N PRO A 75 13.45 6.96 5.33
CA PRO A 75 14.23 7.35 6.52
C PRO A 75 13.71 8.65 7.12
N ASN A 76 13.59 8.71 8.46
CA ASN A 76 13.10 9.87 9.20
C ASN A 76 11.72 10.35 8.70
N ASP A 77 10.77 9.44 8.46
CA ASP A 77 9.43 9.77 7.98
C ASP A 77 8.75 10.83 8.87
N GLY A 78 7.95 11.69 8.29
CA GLY A 78 7.15 12.70 8.96
C GLY A 78 5.84 12.95 8.25
N TRP A 79 5.40 11.98 7.42
CA TRP A 79 4.17 12.02 6.64
C TRP A 79 3.19 10.90 7.00
N ASP A 80 3.58 9.97 7.91
CA ASP A 80 2.80 8.80 8.29
C ASP A 80 2.80 7.72 7.20
N TYR A 81 3.97 7.49 6.58
CA TYR A 81 4.13 6.54 5.48
C TYR A 81 4.48 5.13 5.98
N ASP A 82 3.60 4.56 6.85
CA ASP A 82 3.72 3.15 7.25
C ASP A 82 3.93 2.22 6.06
N GLU A 83 4.81 1.25 6.18
CA GLU A 83 5.07 0.25 5.16
C GLU A 83 4.61 -1.15 5.61
N ASN A 84 3.53 -1.19 6.39
CA ASN A 84 2.91 -2.41 6.87
C ASN A 84 2.01 -3.11 5.83
N GLY A 85 1.96 -2.61 4.60
CA GLY A 85 1.24 -3.22 3.48
C GLY A 85 1.88 -4.52 2.97
N ILE A 86 1.22 -5.15 2.00
CA ILE A 86 1.65 -6.45 1.45
C ILE A 86 3.00 -6.33 0.73
N HIS A 87 3.93 -7.20 1.11
CA HIS A 87 5.18 -7.45 0.42
C HIS A 87 5.03 -8.72 -0.42
N MET A 88 4.78 -8.56 -1.72
CA MET A 88 4.52 -9.67 -2.65
C MET A 88 5.81 -10.41 -2.99
N LEU A 89 5.80 -11.75 -2.89
CA LEU A 89 6.91 -12.60 -3.28
C LEU A 89 6.63 -13.23 -4.64
N TYR A 90 7.45 -12.91 -5.63
CA TYR A 90 7.30 -13.44 -6.99
C TYR A 90 8.65 -13.52 -7.71
N ASP A 91 8.66 -14.13 -8.89
CA ASP A 91 9.80 -14.07 -9.79
C ASP A 91 9.48 -13.15 -10.97
N ALA A 92 10.36 -12.19 -11.22
CA ALA A 92 10.26 -11.22 -12.31
C ALA A 92 11.41 -11.37 -13.30
N ASN A 93 11.18 -10.98 -14.54
CA ASN A 93 12.24 -10.85 -15.54
C ASN A 93 12.69 -9.38 -15.58
N ILE A 94 13.84 -9.09 -14.98
CA ILE A 94 14.38 -7.74 -14.87
C ILE A 94 15.65 -7.65 -15.70
N ASN A 95 15.63 -6.83 -16.74
CA ASN A 95 16.75 -6.66 -17.69
C ASN A 95 17.19 -8.00 -18.33
N GLY A 96 16.22 -8.89 -18.64
CA GLY A 96 16.49 -10.18 -19.25
C GLY A 96 16.90 -11.30 -18.29
N GLU A 97 17.04 -11.01 -17.00
CA GLU A 97 17.40 -11.97 -15.96
C GLU A 97 16.20 -12.29 -15.06
N ARG A 98 15.91 -13.59 -14.85
CA ARG A 98 14.87 -14.03 -13.92
C ARG A 98 15.38 -13.93 -12.49
N ARG A 99 14.71 -13.12 -11.67
CA ARG A 99 15.06 -12.85 -10.27
C ARG A 99 13.91 -13.16 -9.32
N SER A 100 14.23 -13.75 -8.19
CA SER A 100 13.30 -13.90 -7.07
C SER A 100 13.29 -12.59 -6.27
N VAL A 101 12.13 -11.94 -6.21
CA VAL A 101 12.01 -10.57 -5.70
C VAL A 101 10.94 -10.43 -4.63
N VAL A 102 11.05 -9.35 -3.87
CA VAL A 102 9.99 -8.76 -3.06
C VAL A 102 9.52 -7.51 -3.78
N GLY A 103 8.26 -7.45 -4.17
CA GLY A 103 7.63 -6.27 -4.73
C GLY A 103 6.68 -5.62 -3.73
N HIS A 104 6.68 -4.30 -3.67
CA HIS A 104 5.88 -3.55 -2.72
C HIS A 104 5.40 -2.21 -3.29
N PHE A 105 4.10 -1.95 -3.15
CA PHE A 105 3.55 -0.61 -3.34
C PHE A 105 3.76 0.18 -2.06
N GLY A 106 4.81 0.98 -2.02
CA GLY A 106 5.12 1.82 -0.87
C GLY A 106 4.08 2.92 -0.68
N ARG A 107 3.70 3.16 0.56
CA ARG A 107 2.75 4.22 0.93
C ARG A 107 3.28 5.61 0.56
N ASN A 108 4.59 5.73 0.44
CA ASN A 108 5.30 6.92 0.01
C ASN A 108 5.19 7.23 -1.49
N GLY A 109 4.48 6.39 -2.27
CA GLY A 109 4.16 6.63 -3.68
C GLY A 109 5.06 5.95 -4.70
N PHE A 110 6.01 5.14 -4.26
CA PHE A 110 6.88 4.36 -5.16
C PHE A 110 6.58 2.87 -5.07
N TYR A 111 6.65 2.18 -6.21
CA TYR A 111 6.74 0.74 -6.26
C TYR A 111 8.20 0.32 -6.15
N TYR A 112 8.50 -0.55 -5.21
CA TYR A 112 9.86 -1.04 -4.96
C TYR A 112 9.98 -2.51 -5.36
N THR A 113 11.15 -2.86 -5.87
CA THR A 113 11.55 -4.25 -6.13
C THR A 113 12.90 -4.49 -5.48
N LEU A 114 12.93 -5.45 -4.56
CA LEU A 114 14.12 -5.85 -3.80
C LEU A 114 14.49 -7.29 -4.12
N ASP A 115 15.76 -7.63 -4.04
CA ASP A 115 16.22 -9.01 -4.05
C ASP A 115 15.70 -9.77 -2.82
N ARG A 116 14.99 -10.86 -3.02
CA ARG A 116 14.30 -11.58 -1.94
C ARG A 116 15.24 -12.18 -0.90
N ALA A 117 16.43 -12.62 -1.33
CA ALA A 117 17.39 -13.27 -0.44
C ALA A 117 18.18 -12.28 0.42
N THR A 118 18.42 -11.07 -0.09
CA THR A 118 19.37 -10.12 0.48
C THR A 118 18.78 -8.78 0.89
N GLY A 119 17.54 -8.47 0.46
CA GLY A 119 16.91 -7.17 0.66
C GLY A 119 17.52 -6.04 -0.16
N LYS A 120 18.48 -6.33 -1.04
CA LYS A 120 19.11 -5.30 -1.87
C LYS A 120 18.10 -4.68 -2.84
N PHE A 121 18.12 -3.36 -2.93
CA PHE A 121 17.34 -2.63 -3.90
C PHE A 121 17.73 -3.01 -5.34
N ILE A 122 16.75 -3.30 -6.16
CA ILE A 122 16.92 -3.60 -7.58
C ILE A 122 16.42 -2.42 -8.41
N LYS A 123 15.18 -1.99 -8.17
CA LYS A 123 14.55 -0.90 -8.93
C LYS A 123 13.36 -0.33 -8.16
N GLY A 124 13.03 0.93 -8.43
CA GLY A 124 11.82 1.57 -7.95
C GLY A 124 11.30 2.56 -8.98
N ALA A 125 9.99 2.78 -8.98
CA ALA A 125 9.33 3.74 -9.85
C ALA A 125 8.11 4.35 -9.16
N GLN A 126 7.87 5.64 -9.40
CA GLN A 126 6.67 6.31 -8.94
C GLN A 126 5.43 5.67 -9.58
N TYR A 127 4.42 5.38 -8.76
CA TYR A 127 3.14 4.87 -9.25
C TYR A 127 1.96 5.79 -8.96
N VAL A 128 2.09 6.72 -8.01
CA VAL A 128 1.08 7.74 -7.73
C VAL A 128 1.17 8.90 -8.73
N ASN A 129 0.07 9.62 -8.91
CA ASN A 129 0.06 10.78 -9.81
C ASN A 129 0.79 11.98 -9.19
N ASP A 130 0.47 12.27 -7.91
CA ASP A 130 1.01 13.42 -7.18
C ASP A 130 2.07 12.98 -6.18
N LEU A 131 3.30 13.50 -6.35
CA LEU A 131 4.42 13.25 -5.45
C LEU A 131 5.27 14.51 -5.33
N ASN A 132 5.51 14.97 -4.10
CA ASN A 132 6.32 16.16 -3.88
C ASN A 132 7.26 16.08 -2.66
N TRP A 133 7.23 15.01 -1.88
CA TRP A 133 8.07 14.90 -0.68
C TRP A 133 9.56 14.66 -1.01
N THR A 134 9.86 14.12 -2.19
CA THR A 134 11.20 13.95 -2.76
C THR A 134 11.15 14.18 -4.28
N LYS A 135 12.31 14.41 -4.91
CA LYS A 135 12.46 14.48 -6.37
C LYS A 135 12.54 13.10 -7.03
N GLY A 136 12.61 12.03 -6.23
CA GLY A 136 12.71 10.66 -6.74
C GLY A 136 13.61 9.78 -5.89
N LEU A 137 13.91 8.60 -6.41
CA LEU A 137 14.77 7.61 -5.77
C LEU A 137 16.16 7.56 -6.43
N ASN A 138 17.17 7.38 -5.62
CA ASN A 138 18.51 7.05 -6.08
C ASN A 138 18.48 5.65 -6.74
N ALA A 139 18.88 5.57 -8.00
CA ALA A 139 18.79 4.36 -8.81
C ALA A 139 19.60 3.15 -8.27
N ASN A 140 20.62 3.40 -7.43
CA ASN A 140 21.47 2.35 -6.89
C ASN A 140 21.04 1.89 -5.50
N THR A 141 20.46 2.79 -4.70
CA THR A 141 20.18 2.53 -3.29
C THR A 141 18.68 2.48 -2.95
N GLY A 142 17.81 3.03 -3.81
CA GLY A 142 16.39 3.18 -3.54
C GLY A 142 16.04 4.19 -2.46
N LYS A 143 17.02 4.91 -1.91
CA LYS A 143 16.80 6.01 -0.96
C LYS A 143 16.31 7.26 -1.72
N PRO A 144 15.61 8.19 -1.05
CA PRO A 144 15.30 9.48 -1.65
C PRO A 144 16.54 10.19 -2.19
N LEU A 145 16.43 10.91 -3.30
CA LEU A 145 17.59 11.58 -3.93
C LEU A 145 18.29 12.58 -3.00
N GLU A 146 17.53 13.21 -2.11
CA GLU A 146 18.03 14.22 -1.16
C GLU A 146 18.48 13.61 0.18
N TYR A 147 18.48 12.28 0.33
CA TYR A 147 18.89 11.62 1.56
C TYR A 147 20.36 11.91 1.89
N ASP A 148 20.62 12.41 3.08
CA ASP A 148 21.96 12.62 3.62
C ASP A 148 22.08 11.94 5.01
N PRO A 149 22.90 10.86 5.12
CA PRO A 149 23.01 10.12 6.39
C PRO A 149 23.70 10.90 7.52
N ARG A 150 24.19 12.11 7.25
CA ARG A 150 24.81 12.99 8.26
C ARG A 150 23.80 13.89 8.96
N LEU A 151 22.57 13.96 8.45
CA LEU A 151 21.53 14.84 9.00
C LEU A 151 20.69 14.09 10.05
N ASP A 152 20.51 14.72 11.19
CA ASP A 152 19.60 14.24 12.24
C ASP A 152 18.14 14.33 11.81
N VAL A 153 17.79 15.33 11.02
CA VAL A 153 16.44 15.50 10.45
C VAL A 153 16.55 15.59 8.93
N GLN A 154 15.91 14.66 8.24
CA GLN A 154 15.87 14.66 6.78
C GLN A 154 14.83 15.68 6.28
N ILE A 155 15.22 16.56 5.41
CA ILE A 155 14.31 17.59 4.86
C ILE A 155 13.64 17.12 3.55
N TYR A 156 14.38 16.45 2.67
CA TYR A 156 13.98 16.05 1.30
C TYR A 156 13.43 17.24 0.48
N ASN A 157 12.20 17.67 0.75
CA ASN A 157 11.61 18.88 0.17
C ASN A 157 11.05 19.79 1.27
N ARG A 158 11.61 20.99 1.42
CA ARG A 158 11.21 21.95 2.46
C ARG A 158 9.75 22.40 2.34
N GLU A 159 9.19 22.41 1.15
CA GLU A 159 7.80 22.81 0.92
C GLU A 159 6.79 21.71 1.32
N ALA A 160 7.22 20.45 1.36
CA ALA A 160 6.42 19.32 1.80
C ALA A 160 6.73 18.88 3.24
N ARG A 161 7.86 19.32 3.81
CA ARG A 161 8.32 18.96 5.16
C ARG A 161 7.85 19.96 6.19
N ALA A 162 6.95 19.58 7.09
CA ALA A 162 6.56 20.40 8.22
C ALA A 162 7.53 20.19 9.41
N LEU A 163 8.05 21.26 9.96
CA LEU A 163 8.87 21.32 11.17
C LEU A 163 8.14 22.07 12.28
N ARG A 164 8.65 22.03 13.51
CA ARG A 164 8.11 22.79 14.63
C ARG A 164 7.99 24.27 14.27
N GLY A 165 6.81 24.85 14.56
CA GLY A 165 6.54 26.26 14.26
C GLY A 165 6.15 26.58 12.82
N ASP A 166 6.18 25.61 11.91
CA ASP A 166 5.69 25.83 10.55
C ASP A 166 4.16 25.94 10.50
N GLY A 167 3.69 26.75 9.56
CA GLY A 167 2.32 26.68 9.08
C GLY A 167 2.04 25.40 8.30
N PHE A 168 0.84 25.30 7.72
CA PHE A 168 0.48 24.15 6.91
C PHE A 168 1.37 24.01 5.68
N LYS A 169 1.94 22.80 5.51
CA LYS A 169 2.70 22.38 4.33
C LYS A 169 1.89 21.36 3.53
N ARG A 170 1.91 21.47 2.20
CA ARG A 170 1.27 20.52 1.30
C ARG A 170 2.22 19.36 1.03
N ALA A 171 1.79 18.16 1.35
CA ALA A 171 2.53 16.93 1.07
C ALA A 171 1.73 15.97 0.19
N CYS A 172 2.39 15.34 -0.77
CA CYS A 172 1.85 14.36 -1.71
C CYS A 172 2.81 13.16 -1.81
N PRO A 173 2.30 11.92 -1.83
CA PRO A 173 0.91 11.54 -1.68
C PRO A 173 0.34 11.90 -0.30
N THR A 174 -0.95 11.60 -0.08
CA THR A 174 -1.60 11.87 1.22
C THR A 174 -0.97 11.04 2.34
N TRP A 175 -1.30 11.32 3.60
CA TRP A 175 -0.88 10.49 4.75
C TRP A 175 -1.46 9.06 4.71
N HIS A 176 -2.53 8.82 3.97
CA HIS A 176 -2.95 7.46 3.61
C HIS A 176 -2.03 6.83 2.56
N GLY A 177 -1.14 7.65 1.96
CA GLY A 177 -0.23 7.24 0.92
C GLY A 177 -0.94 6.87 -0.38
N GLY A 178 -0.27 6.20 -1.24
CA GLY A 178 -0.87 5.53 -2.39
C GLY A 178 -1.59 4.27 -1.94
N VAL A 179 -0.89 3.14 -1.85
CA VAL A 179 -1.38 1.90 -1.23
C VAL A 179 -0.89 1.87 0.21
N ALA A 180 -1.78 1.72 1.19
CA ALA A 180 -1.42 1.59 2.60
C ALA A 180 -1.45 0.11 3.03
N HIS A 181 -2.52 -0.30 3.69
CA HIS A 181 -2.71 -1.67 4.18
C HIS A 181 -3.63 -2.51 3.28
N GLN A 182 -4.10 -1.94 2.17
CA GLN A 182 -5.01 -2.63 1.27
C GLN A 182 -4.31 -3.85 0.64
N PRO A 183 -4.96 -5.02 0.61
CA PRO A 183 -4.47 -6.18 -0.12
C PRO A 183 -4.21 -5.88 -1.59
N THR A 184 -3.00 -6.16 -2.02
CA THR A 184 -2.56 -6.07 -3.41
C THR A 184 -2.66 -7.42 -4.10
N ALA A 185 -2.72 -7.44 -5.43
CA ALA A 185 -2.77 -8.67 -6.20
C ALA A 185 -1.64 -8.73 -7.23
N TYR A 186 -1.31 -9.93 -7.70
CA TYR A 186 -0.29 -10.14 -8.73
C TYR A 186 -0.74 -11.18 -9.75
N ASN A 187 -0.61 -10.85 -11.03
CA ASN A 187 -0.81 -11.79 -12.12
C ASN A 187 0.56 -12.32 -12.60
N PRO A 188 0.95 -13.55 -12.25
CA PRO A 188 2.26 -14.08 -12.57
C PRO A 188 2.47 -14.39 -14.06
N VAL A 189 1.39 -14.55 -14.81
CA VAL A 189 1.45 -14.80 -16.25
C VAL A 189 1.80 -13.53 -17.02
N LYS A 190 1.21 -12.41 -16.59
CA LYS A 190 1.40 -11.09 -17.23
C LYS A 190 2.53 -10.28 -16.60
N GLY A 191 2.96 -10.61 -15.38
CA GLY A 191 3.93 -9.84 -14.63
C GLY A 191 3.37 -8.49 -14.17
N ILE A 192 2.06 -8.42 -13.87
CA ILE A 192 1.39 -7.19 -13.46
C ILE A 192 0.99 -7.28 -11.99
N ALA A 193 1.40 -6.28 -11.21
CA ALA A 193 0.95 -6.06 -9.85
C ALA A 193 -0.19 -5.04 -9.82
N TYR A 194 -1.17 -5.23 -8.93
CA TYR A 194 -2.32 -4.35 -8.78
C TYR A 194 -2.38 -3.81 -7.37
N GLY A 195 -2.41 -2.48 -7.27
CA GLY A 195 -2.60 -1.75 -6.02
C GLY A 195 -3.88 -0.92 -6.08
N VAL A 196 -4.57 -0.84 -4.96
CA VAL A 196 -5.73 0.04 -4.77
C VAL A 196 -5.45 0.99 -3.62
N GLY A 197 -5.80 2.26 -3.76
CA GLY A 197 -5.43 3.21 -2.70
C GLY A 197 -5.96 4.61 -2.89
N THR A 198 -5.16 5.55 -2.41
CA THR A 198 -5.48 6.96 -2.36
C THR A 198 -4.49 7.76 -3.19
N GLU A 199 -4.99 8.65 -3.98
CA GLU A 199 -4.22 9.64 -4.73
C GLU A 199 -4.43 11.04 -4.14
N GLY A 200 -3.55 11.97 -4.52
CA GLY A 200 -3.63 13.38 -4.14
C GLY A 200 -2.76 13.73 -2.94
N CYS A 201 -3.12 14.80 -2.25
CA CYS A 201 -2.27 15.45 -1.26
C CYS A 201 -3.00 15.75 0.05
N PHE A 202 -2.27 16.21 1.05
CA PHE A 202 -2.83 16.70 2.30
C PHE A 202 -2.04 17.89 2.81
N MET A 203 -2.61 18.60 3.76
CA MET A 203 -1.96 19.70 4.46
C MET A 203 -1.60 19.23 5.88
N GLN A 204 -0.36 19.48 6.31
CA GLN A 204 0.11 19.14 7.66
C GLN A 204 0.93 20.25 8.30
N THR A 205 0.94 20.29 9.64
CA THR A 205 1.84 21.12 10.43
C THR A 205 2.76 20.24 11.25
N GLY A 206 3.98 20.69 11.51
CA GLY A 206 4.82 20.17 12.58
C GLY A 206 4.42 20.79 13.92
N ALA A 207 4.56 20.02 15.01
CA ALA A 207 4.36 20.53 16.35
C ALA A 207 5.27 19.79 17.34
N GLU A 208 5.69 20.50 18.38
CA GLU A 208 6.42 19.88 19.49
C GLU A 208 5.54 18.90 20.23
N PHE A 209 5.96 17.65 20.27
CA PHE A 209 5.24 16.61 20.98
C PHE A 209 5.42 16.75 22.50
N LYS A 210 4.32 16.68 23.24
CA LYS A 210 4.32 16.83 24.71
C LYS A 210 3.77 15.59 25.38
N PHE A 211 4.41 15.21 26.48
CA PHE A 211 3.85 14.22 27.40
C PHE A 211 2.99 14.91 28.44
N GLY A 212 1.70 14.59 28.45
CA GLY A 212 0.79 15.05 29.50
C GLY A 212 0.80 14.09 30.70
N PRO A 213 0.12 14.47 31.82
CA PRO A 213 0.05 13.64 33.04
C PRO A 213 -0.57 12.25 32.86
N LYS A 214 -1.31 12.05 31.77
CA LYS A 214 -1.97 10.78 31.42
C LYS A 214 -1.28 10.03 30.25
N GLY A 215 -0.04 10.41 29.94
CA GLY A 215 0.72 9.86 28.81
C GLY A 215 0.80 10.79 27.61
N PRO A 216 1.07 10.28 26.42
CA PRO A 216 1.26 11.08 25.21
C PRO A 216 0.05 11.97 24.90
N ASP A 217 0.27 13.27 24.78
CA ASP A 217 -0.76 14.20 24.31
C ASP A 217 -0.83 14.17 22.78
N ARG A 218 -1.76 13.40 22.24
CA ARG A 218 -1.96 13.29 20.79
C ARG A 218 -2.35 14.60 20.13
N ALA A 219 -2.94 15.53 20.86
CA ALA A 219 -3.31 16.85 20.35
C ALA A 219 -2.08 17.73 20.06
N SER A 220 -0.95 17.46 20.71
CA SER A 220 0.31 18.18 20.48
C SER A 220 1.10 17.68 19.27
N ALA A 221 0.66 16.61 18.59
CA ALA A 221 1.44 15.95 17.54
C ALA A 221 1.36 16.61 16.15
N GLY A 222 0.80 17.82 16.04
CA GLY A 222 0.55 18.49 14.77
C GLY A 222 -0.88 18.28 14.25
N ALA A 223 -1.27 19.05 13.26
CA ALA A 223 -2.59 19.00 12.65
C ALA A 223 -2.52 18.56 11.19
N ARG A 224 -3.58 17.85 10.76
CA ARG A 224 -3.80 17.44 9.38
C ARG A 224 -5.09 18.03 8.86
N LYS A 225 -5.07 18.44 7.61
CA LYS A 225 -6.28 18.84 6.89
C LYS A 225 -6.37 18.12 5.56
N TYR A 226 -7.56 17.64 5.26
CA TYR A 226 -7.95 17.25 3.92
C TYR A 226 -8.69 18.38 3.26
N THR A 227 -8.48 18.53 1.97
CA THR A 227 -9.34 19.31 1.10
C THR A 227 -9.90 18.37 0.05
N SER A 228 -11.19 18.42 -0.21
CA SER A 228 -11.89 17.48 -1.10
C SER A 228 -11.36 17.48 -2.54
N ASP A 229 -10.74 18.59 -2.95
CA ASP A 229 -10.11 18.80 -4.25
C ASP A 229 -8.72 18.17 -4.41
N LEU A 230 -8.13 17.70 -3.28
CA LEU A 230 -6.78 17.13 -3.26
C LEU A 230 -6.76 15.60 -3.01
N TYR A 231 -7.90 14.93 -3.05
CA TYR A 231 -8.02 13.60 -2.50
C TYR A 231 -9.03 12.72 -3.26
N TYR A 232 -8.58 11.65 -3.86
CA TYR A 232 -9.36 10.73 -4.65
C TYR A 232 -8.79 9.31 -4.57
N GLY A 233 -9.41 8.33 -5.20
CA GLY A 233 -8.91 6.97 -5.21
C GLY A 233 -8.35 6.53 -6.55
N ALA A 234 -7.58 5.45 -6.54
CA ALA A 234 -7.12 4.80 -7.75
C ALA A 234 -6.98 3.29 -7.61
N VAL A 235 -7.20 2.61 -8.73
CA VAL A 235 -6.75 1.25 -9.00
C VAL A 235 -5.59 1.37 -9.97
N THR A 236 -4.45 0.80 -9.65
CA THR A 236 -3.23 0.91 -10.46
C THR A 236 -2.77 -0.47 -10.90
N ALA A 237 -2.56 -0.67 -12.19
CA ALA A 237 -1.86 -1.83 -12.77
C ALA A 237 -0.41 -1.43 -13.08
N PHE A 238 0.53 -2.16 -12.51
CA PHE A 238 1.96 -1.88 -12.59
C PHE A 238 2.71 -3.07 -13.21
N ASP A 239 3.39 -2.83 -14.32
CA ASP A 239 4.26 -3.82 -14.98
C ASP A 239 5.55 -3.97 -14.16
N THR A 240 5.71 -5.11 -13.51
CA THR A 240 6.83 -5.39 -12.62
C THR A 240 8.13 -5.73 -13.36
N ASN A 241 8.06 -6.10 -14.63
CA ASN A 241 9.23 -6.38 -15.44
C ASN A 241 9.83 -5.06 -15.99
N ASN A 242 8.98 -4.16 -16.49
CA ASN A 242 9.40 -2.89 -17.06
C ASN A 242 9.41 -1.73 -16.04
N HIS A 243 8.85 -1.92 -14.85
CA HIS A 243 8.73 -0.93 -13.76
C HIS A 243 8.01 0.35 -14.19
N LYS A 244 6.80 0.20 -14.65
CA LYS A 244 5.95 1.33 -15.06
C LYS A 244 4.46 1.05 -14.81
N VAL A 245 3.70 2.10 -14.55
CA VAL A 245 2.25 2.04 -14.57
C VAL A 245 1.80 1.77 -16.01
N VAL A 246 0.98 0.73 -16.21
CA VAL A 246 0.43 0.37 -17.53
C VAL A 246 -1.02 0.79 -17.68
N ALA A 247 -1.77 0.83 -16.58
CA ALA A 247 -3.13 1.34 -16.55
C ALA A 247 -3.46 1.89 -15.16
N LYS A 248 -4.39 2.84 -15.12
CA LYS A 248 -4.91 3.41 -13.88
C LYS A 248 -6.38 3.77 -14.05
N ALA A 249 -7.24 3.26 -13.15
CA ALA A 249 -8.63 3.67 -13.04
C ALA A 249 -8.78 4.59 -11.83
N VAL A 250 -9.25 5.81 -12.06
CA VAL A 250 -9.49 6.81 -11.02
C VAL A 250 -10.90 6.67 -10.48
N THR A 251 -11.05 6.76 -9.16
CA THR A 251 -12.33 6.75 -8.46
C THR A 251 -12.52 8.06 -7.70
N GLU A 252 -13.76 8.50 -7.55
CA GLU A 252 -14.08 9.77 -6.87
C GLU A 252 -13.61 9.77 -5.41
N ILE A 253 -13.66 8.61 -4.76
CA ILE A 253 -13.25 8.42 -3.38
C ILE A 253 -12.14 7.37 -3.29
N GLU A 254 -11.36 7.46 -2.21
CA GLU A 254 -10.28 6.49 -1.92
C GLU A 254 -10.78 5.04 -1.93
N VAL A 255 -9.97 4.14 -2.42
CA VAL A 255 -10.22 2.70 -2.37
C VAL A 255 -9.57 2.13 -1.10
N ARG A 256 -10.41 1.60 -0.21
CA ARG A 256 -9.98 1.07 1.10
C ARG A 256 -10.09 -0.44 1.23
N SER A 257 -10.58 -1.12 0.20
CA SER A 257 -10.78 -2.57 0.21
C SER A 257 -9.48 -3.31 -0.12
N GLY A 258 -9.36 -3.79 -1.31
CA GLY A 258 -8.24 -4.53 -1.83
C GLY A 258 -8.48 -4.95 -3.27
N ALA A 259 -7.46 -5.50 -3.89
CA ALA A 259 -7.51 -6.02 -5.25
C ALA A 259 -7.51 -7.55 -5.26
N THR A 260 -8.31 -8.15 -6.15
CA THR A 260 -8.30 -9.59 -6.39
C THR A 260 -8.30 -9.84 -7.88
N VAL A 261 -7.22 -10.40 -8.42
CA VAL A 261 -7.10 -10.74 -9.84
C VAL A 261 -7.38 -12.22 -10.09
N THR A 262 -8.01 -12.52 -11.21
CA THR A 262 -8.33 -13.88 -11.61
C THR A 262 -7.54 -14.31 -12.86
N ALA A 263 -7.37 -15.61 -13.04
CA ALA A 263 -6.72 -16.16 -14.23
C ALA A 263 -7.48 -15.86 -15.53
N GLY A 264 -8.76 -15.49 -15.44
CA GLY A 264 -9.60 -15.10 -16.57
C GLY A 264 -9.45 -13.65 -17.02
N GLY A 265 -8.50 -12.91 -16.48
CA GLY A 265 -8.25 -11.54 -16.91
C GLY A 265 -9.19 -10.49 -16.28
N VAL A 266 -9.74 -10.79 -15.11
CA VAL A 266 -10.63 -9.89 -14.38
C VAL A 266 -10.02 -9.50 -13.04
N LEU A 267 -9.99 -8.21 -12.76
CA LEU A 267 -9.61 -7.62 -11.49
C LEU A 267 -10.87 -7.13 -10.75
N PHE A 268 -11.06 -7.59 -9.52
CA PHE A 268 -12.13 -7.13 -8.64
C PHE A 268 -11.61 -6.20 -7.55
N THR A 269 -12.40 -5.18 -7.25
CA THR A 269 -12.24 -4.33 -6.06
C THR A 269 -13.59 -3.91 -5.53
N ALA A 270 -13.61 -3.27 -4.36
CA ALA A 270 -14.81 -2.76 -3.73
C ALA A 270 -14.61 -1.32 -3.26
N LEU A 271 -15.57 -0.45 -3.47
CA LEU A 271 -15.49 0.98 -3.19
C LEU A 271 -16.26 1.33 -1.91
N GLN A 272 -15.84 2.35 -1.19
CA GLN A 272 -16.46 2.75 0.07
C GLN A 272 -17.93 3.21 -0.08
N ASP A 273 -18.33 3.65 -1.26
CA ASP A 273 -19.69 4.04 -1.62
C ASP A 273 -20.60 2.87 -2.00
N GLY A 274 -20.14 1.65 -1.75
CA GLY A 274 -20.94 0.42 -1.90
C GLY A 274 -20.82 -0.26 -3.25
N TRP A 275 -19.99 0.20 -4.18
CA TRP A 275 -19.81 -0.46 -5.46
C TRP A 275 -18.81 -1.61 -5.36
N VAL A 276 -19.19 -2.77 -5.82
CA VAL A 276 -18.32 -3.87 -6.21
C VAL A 276 -18.06 -3.70 -7.69
N VAL A 277 -16.78 -3.66 -8.08
CA VAL A 277 -16.38 -3.35 -9.46
C VAL A 277 -15.47 -4.43 -10.01
N ALA A 278 -15.70 -4.80 -11.26
CA ALA A 278 -14.84 -5.67 -12.06
C ALA A 278 -14.21 -4.88 -13.21
N TYR A 279 -12.90 -4.99 -13.34
CA TYR A 279 -12.12 -4.36 -14.40
C TYR A 279 -11.45 -5.43 -15.28
N ASN A 280 -11.18 -5.08 -16.52
CA ASN A 280 -10.18 -5.78 -17.33
C ASN A 280 -8.80 -5.62 -16.66
N ASP A 281 -8.09 -6.70 -16.42
CA ASP A 281 -6.85 -6.69 -15.63
C ASP A 281 -5.64 -6.05 -16.37
N GLU A 282 -5.73 -5.76 -17.67
CA GLU A 282 -4.67 -5.09 -18.44
C GLU A 282 -4.96 -3.61 -18.64
N THR A 283 -6.20 -3.28 -19.00
CA THR A 283 -6.59 -1.92 -19.39
C THR A 283 -7.22 -1.13 -18.26
N LEU A 284 -7.68 -1.81 -17.21
CA LEU A 284 -8.53 -1.29 -16.14
C LEU A 284 -9.81 -0.63 -16.67
N GLU A 285 -10.27 -1.03 -17.86
CA GLU A 285 -11.61 -0.73 -18.34
C GLU A 285 -12.64 -1.44 -17.47
N GLU A 286 -13.68 -0.73 -17.04
CA GLU A 286 -14.74 -1.30 -16.24
C GLU A 286 -15.60 -2.28 -17.04
N LEU A 287 -15.70 -3.50 -16.57
CA LEU A 287 -16.49 -4.57 -17.19
C LEU A 287 -17.87 -4.72 -16.55
N TRP A 288 -17.95 -4.48 -15.24
CA TRP A 288 -19.18 -4.67 -14.48
C TRP A 288 -19.08 -3.95 -13.14
N ARG A 289 -20.23 -3.48 -12.63
CA ARG A 289 -20.38 -3.00 -11.25
C ARG A 289 -21.74 -3.35 -10.66
N PHE A 290 -21.79 -3.47 -9.33
CA PHE A 290 -23.02 -3.65 -8.56
C PHE A 290 -22.93 -2.88 -7.25
N ASN A 291 -23.96 -2.09 -6.93
CA ASN A 291 -24.02 -1.36 -5.65
C ASN A 291 -24.78 -2.18 -4.61
N VAL A 292 -24.15 -2.46 -3.49
CA VAL A 292 -24.72 -3.24 -2.38
C VAL A 292 -25.45 -2.37 -1.35
N GLY A 293 -25.46 -1.05 -1.51
CA GLY A 293 -26.16 -0.10 -0.65
C GLY A 293 -25.52 0.17 0.70
N THR A 294 -24.30 -0.35 0.95
CA THR A 294 -23.58 -0.16 2.21
C THR A 294 -22.08 -0.08 1.97
N THR A 295 -21.33 0.49 2.94
CA THR A 295 -19.88 0.69 2.81
C THR A 295 -19.12 -0.62 2.68
N LEU A 296 -18.18 -0.66 1.71
CA LEU A 296 -17.31 -1.78 1.47
C LEU A 296 -15.85 -1.42 1.83
N LYS A 297 -15.22 -2.26 2.66
CA LYS A 297 -13.79 -2.16 3.02
C LYS A 297 -13.07 -3.50 2.96
N GLY A 298 -13.80 -4.61 2.94
CA GLY A 298 -13.24 -5.94 2.73
C GLY A 298 -12.77 -6.13 1.30
N ALA A 299 -11.61 -6.74 1.12
CA ALA A 299 -11.16 -7.16 -0.21
C ALA A 299 -12.11 -8.22 -0.77
N PRO A 300 -12.48 -8.15 -2.06
CA PRO A 300 -13.20 -9.24 -2.71
C PRO A 300 -12.40 -10.55 -2.66
N VAL A 301 -13.09 -11.67 -2.51
CA VAL A 301 -12.49 -13.01 -2.53
C VAL A 301 -13.23 -13.87 -3.55
N THR A 302 -12.49 -14.59 -4.39
CA THR A 302 -13.06 -15.56 -5.32
C THR A 302 -12.85 -16.98 -4.84
N TYR A 303 -13.86 -17.84 -4.98
CA TYR A 303 -13.82 -19.25 -4.66
C TYR A 303 -14.68 -20.05 -5.60
N ALA A 304 -14.55 -21.37 -5.61
CA ALA A 304 -15.35 -22.24 -6.44
C ALA A 304 -15.98 -23.38 -5.61
N ILE A 305 -17.21 -23.74 -5.96
CA ILE A 305 -17.90 -24.94 -5.46
C ILE A 305 -18.27 -25.80 -6.68
N GLY A 306 -17.60 -26.91 -6.84
CA GLY A 306 -17.67 -27.68 -8.07
C GLY A 306 -17.23 -26.83 -9.28
N PRO A 307 -17.98 -26.82 -10.37
CA PRO A 307 -17.63 -26.03 -11.55
C PRO A 307 -18.02 -24.54 -11.44
N LYS A 308 -18.75 -24.14 -10.40
CA LYS A 308 -19.31 -22.80 -10.26
C LYS A 308 -18.41 -21.90 -9.45
N GLN A 309 -18.03 -20.75 -10.03
CA GLN A 309 -17.23 -19.72 -9.37
C GLN A 309 -18.13 -18.69 -8.68
N TYR A 310 -17.65 -18.20 -7.56
CA TYR A 310 -18.30 -17.19 -6.73
C TYR A 310 -17.34 -16.06 -6.43
N LEU A 311 -17.90 -14.87 -6.25
CA LEU A 311 -17.26 -13.68 -5.72
C LEU A 311 -17.93 -13.32 -4.39
N ALA A 312 -17.17 -13.29 -3.30
CA ALA A 312 -17.64 -12.86 -1.99
C ALA A 312 -17.04 -11.52 -1.61
N VAL A 313 -17.86 -10.61 -1.07
CA VAL A 313 -17.43 -9.31 -0.58
C VAL A 313 -18.11 -9.03 0.76
N GLN A 314 -17.30 -8.70 1.78
CA GLN A 314 -17.82 -8.32 3.10
C GLN A 314 -18.04 -6.81 3.16
N SER A 315 -19.23 -6.40 3.60
CA SER A 315 -19.54 -5.02 3.92
C SER A 315 -19.28 -4.72 5.40
N GLY A 316 -19.16 -3.43 5.71
CA GLY A 316 -19.07 -2.93 7.08
C GLY A 316 -17.90 -1.95 7.25
N GLY A 317 -17.87 -1.35 8.43
CA GLY A 317 -16.85 -0.37 8.80
C GLY A 317 -17.33 1.08 8.59
N ARG A 318 -16.77 1.98 9.39
CA ARG A 318 -17.09 3.40 9.37
C ARG A 318 -16.38 4.09 8.21
N HIS A 319 -17.07 5.01 7.52
CA HIS A 319 -16.43 5.92 6.59
C HIS A 319 -15.32 6.72 7.26
N LEU A 320 -14.21 6.87 6.55
CA LEU A 320 -13.14 7.79 6.94
C LEU A 320 -13.04 9.00 6.00
N HIS A 321 -13.73 8.96 4.87
CA HIS A 321 -13.73 10.05 3.91
C HIS A 321 -14.56 11.24 4.40
N PRO A 322 -14.08 12.50 4.21
CA PRO A 322 -14.80 13.70 4.64
C PRO A 322 -16.09 13.98 3.84
N VAL A 323 -16.29 13.33 2.70
CA VAL A 323 -17.53 13.45 1.93
C VAL A 323 -18.65 12.69 2.65
N LYS A 324 -19.74 13.38 2.92
CA LYS A 324 -20.93 12.80 3.55
C LYS A 324 -21.60 11.82 2.60
N PHE A 325 -21.57 10.56 2.96
CA PHE A 325 -22.48 9.55 2.39
C PHE A 325 -23.74 9.51 3.24
N ASP A 326 -24.58 10.50 3.09
CA ASP A 326 -25.79 10.70 3.92
C ASP A 326 -26.80 9.55 3.85
N LYS A 327 -26.55 8.51 3.05
CA LYS A 327 -27.50 7.42 2.75
C LYS A 327 -26.96 6.00 2.90
N LEU A 328 -25.69 5.80 3.25
CA LEU A 328 -25.17 4.46 3.44
C LEU A 328 -25.28 4.03 4.90
N GLU A 329 -26.10 3.03 5.17
CA GLU A 329 -26.20 2.42 6.49
C GLU A 329 -24.94 1.62 6.80
N ASN A 330 -24.46 1.71 8.06
CA ASN A 330 -23.39 0.85 8.55
C ASN A 330 -23.97 -0.53 8.89
N SER A 331 -23.93 -1.43 7.94
CA SER A 331 -24.39 -2.80 8.14
C SER A 331 -23.30 -3.79 7.73
N SER A 332 -23.23 -4.92 8.41
CA SER A 332 -22.27 -5.97 8.15
C SER A 332 -22.95 -7.15 7.47
N TYR A 333 -22.70 -7.30 6.17
CA TYR A 333 -23.22 -8.40 5.37
C TYR A 333 -22.09 -9.07 4.59
N LEU A 334 -22.28 -10.32 4.24
CA LEU A 334 -21.49 -11.03 3.24
C LEU A 334 -22.32 -11.13 1.95
N PHE A 335 -21.92 -10.39 0.94
CA PHE A 335 -22.52 -10.48 -0.40
C PHE A 335 -21.80 -11.54 -1.21
N VAL A 336 -22.56 -12.41 -1.86
CA VAL A 336 -22.01 -13.47 -2.71
C VAL A 336 -22.65 -13.39 -4.08
N PHE A 337 -21.81 -13.28 -5.10
CA PHE A 337 -22.19 -13.24 -6.50
C PHE A 337 -21.75 -14.52 -7.20
N SER A 338 -22.48 -14.93 -8.22
CA SER A 338 -22.08 -16.04 -9.09
C SER A 338 -22.44 -15.72 -10.53
N LEU A 339 -21.65 -16.20 -11.48
CA LEU A 339 -22.05 -16.26 -12.87
C LEU A 339 -23.07 -17.39 -13.02
N ASN A 340 -24.13 -17.11 -13.76
CA ASN A 340 -25.16 -18.12 -14.12
C ASN A 340 -24.67 -19.00 -15.29
#